data_968087dc06e1de2e5cb0798e67dabc08
#
_entry.id   968087dc06e1de2e5cb0798e67dabc08
#
_cell.length_a   1.000
_cell.length_b   1.000
_cell.length_c   1.000
_cell.angle_alpha   90.00
_cell.angle_beta   90.00
_cell.angle_gamma   90.00
#
_symmetry.space_group_name_H-M   'P 1'
#
loop_
_entity.id
_entity.type
_entity.pdbx_description
1 polymer ?
#
loop_
_entity_poly.entity_id
_entity_poly.type
_entity_poly.pdbx_seq_one_letter_code
_entity_poly.pdbx_strand_id
1 'polypeptide(L)'
;MKRRGKAHTEAGRIALLHAIAHIELNAIDLACDIIARFTDQDLPRTYFDDWVKVADEEALHFTLLCGRLADFGAAYGDLPAHDGLWEAAQNTAHDLLARLAVVPLVLEARGLDVTPPMIENLRRIGDSPSVAVLERIYTDEITHVAIGQRWFDWTAAKRGLDPGPTWQSLVREYYQAPLKQPFNHIARGKAGLRADVYEPLARR
;
A
#
# COMPACT_ATOMS: atom_id res chain seq x y z
N MET A 1 1.10 17.54 -13.60
CA MET A 1 1.37 16.12 -13.88
C MET A 1 0.83 15.75 -15.25
N LYS A 2 1.67 15.31 -16.21
CA LYS A 2 1.19 14.80 -17.49
C LYS A 2 0.30 13.57 -17.24
N ARG A 3 -0.87 13.49 -17.93
CA ARG A 3 -1.76 12.31 -17.89
C ARG A 3 -0.93 11.06 -18.12
N ARG A 4 -1.00 10.08 -17.17
CA ARG A 4 -0.42 8.75 -17.36
C ARG A 4 -0.85 8.22 -18.71
N GLY A 5 0.12 7.78 -19.55
CA GLY A 5 -0.17 7.22 -20.86
C GLY A 5 -1.19 6.08 -20.74
N LYS A 6 -2.03 5.93 -21.76
CA LYS A 6 -3.05 4.87 -21.74
C LYS A 6 -2.33 3.52 -21.82
N ALA A 7 -2.65 2.58 -20.92
CA ALA A 7 -2.01 1.25 -20.81
C ALA A 7 -1.99 0.43 -22.12
N HIS A 8 -2.81 0.80 -23.13
CA HIS A 8 -2.79 0.14 -24.44
C HIS A 8 -1.55 0.45 -25.28
N THR A 9 -0.73 1.44 -24.93
CA THR A 9 0.57 1.72 -25.55
C THR A 9 1.70 1.14 -24.71
N GLU A 10 2.80 0.74 -25.37
CA GLU A 10 3.98 0.26 -24.66
C GLU A 10 4.53 1.29 -23.67
N ALA A 11 4.71 2.53 -24.09
CA ALA A 11 5.12 3.62 -23.22
C ALA A 11 4.18 3.83 -22.03
N GLY A 12 2.88 3.60 -22.23
CA GLY A 12 1.89 3.68 -21.13
C GLY A 12 2.02 2.52 -20.15
N ARG A 13 2.34 1.31 -20.61
CA ARG A 13 2.64 0.17 -19.74
C ARG A 13 3.93 0.37 -18.96
N ILE A 14 5.00 0.82 -19.63
CA ILE A 14 6.26 1.16 -18.95
C ILE A 14 5.99 2.20 -17.84
N ALA A 15 5.26 3.26 -18.13
CA ALA A 15 4.94 4.29 -17.14
C ALA A 15 4.10 3.75 -15.96
N LEU A 16 3.17 2.83 -16.22
CA LEU A 16 2.37 2.18 -15.18
C LEU A 16 3.25 1.29 -14.30
N LEU A 17 4.01 0.38 -14.89
CA LEU A 17 4.87 -0.56 -14.17
C LEU A 17 5.96 0.16 -13.40
N HIS A 18 6.57 1.21 -13.97
CA HIS A 18 7.56 2.03 -13.28
C HIS A 18 6.97 2.74 -12.07
N ALA A 19 5.73 3.27 -12.18
CA ALA A 19 5.07 3.93 -11.06
C ALA A 19 4.71 2.95 -9.94
N ILE A 20 4.33 1.71 -10.28
CA ILE A 20 4.10 0.67 -9.28
C ILE A 20 5.43 0.24 -8.66
N ALA A 21 6.48 -0.02 -9.45
CA ALA A 21 7.80 -0.35 -8.92
C ALA A 21 8.33 0.70 -7.93
N HIS A 22 8.03 1.99 -8.16
CA HIS A 22 8.37 3.04 -7.22
C HIS A 22 7.58 2.92 -5.89
N ILE A 23 6.30 2.53 -5.96
CA ILE A 23 5.47 2.28 -4.77
C ILE A 23 6.07 1.11 -3.96
N GLU A 24 6.36 -0.02 -4.61
CA GLU A 24 6.93 -1.21 -3.95
C GLU A 24 8.30 -0.93 -3.32
N LEU A 25 9.19 -0.18 -4.00
CA LEU A 25 10.47 0.23 -3.42
C LEU A 25 10.28 1.05 -2.13
N ASN A 26 9.34 2.01 -2.15
CA ASN A 26 9.01 2.77 -0.94
C ASN A 26 8.37 1.89 0.13
N ALA A 27 7.57 0.90 -0.24
CA ALA A 27 6.95 -0.03 0.71
C ALA A 27 7.99 -0.87 1.45
N ILE A 28 9.09 -1.29 0.78
CA ILE A 28 10.24 -1.93 1.45
C ILE A 28 10.80 -1.00 2.52
N ASP A 29 11.09 0.26 2.16
CA ASP A 29 11.65 1.25 3.10
C ASP A 29 10.68 1.52 4.26
N LEU A 30 9.37 1.60 4.00
CA LEU A 30 8.33 1.84 4.99
C LEU A 30 8.19 0.65 5.97
N ALA A 31 8.26 -0.58 5.48
CA ALA A 31 8.26 -1.78 6.31
C ALA A 31 9.53 -1.89 7.17
N CYS A 32 10.68 -1.52 6.63
CA CYS A 32 11.92 -1.43 7.41
C CYS A 32 11.89 -0.28 8.44
N ASP A 33 11.36 0.88 8.06
CA ASP A 33 11.26 2.03 8.96
C ASP A 33 10.31 1.77 10.14
N ILE A 34 9.18 1.09 9.93
CA ILE A 34 8.26 0.78 11.03
C ILE A 34 8.87 -0.21 12.04
N ILE A 35 9.73 -1.12 11.57
CA ILE A 35 10.51 -2.03 12.42
C ILE A 35 11.53 -1.23 13.25
N ALA A 36 12.33 -0.39 12.60
CA ALA A 36 13.47 0.27 13.23
C ALA A 36 13.04 1.43 14.15
N ARG A 37 11.96 2.11 13.82
CA ARG A 37 11.54 3.34 14.48
C ARG A 37 10.88 3.15 15.84
N PHE A 38 10.16 2.06 16.03
CA PHE A 38 9.32 1.85 17.22
C PHE A 38 9.87 0.74 18.15
N THR A 39 11.19 0.57 18.17
CA THR A 39 11.89 -0.44 18.99
C THR A 39 11.87 -0.14 20.51
N ASP A 40 11.56 1.09 20.89
CA ASP A 40 11.42 1.51 22.29
C ASP A 40 10.06 1.12 22.91
N GLN A 41 9.12 0.63 22.09
CA GLN A 41 7.82 0.17 22.54
C GLN A 41 7.86 -1.32 22.88
N ASP A 42 7.11 -1.71 23.93
CA ASP A 42 6.96 -3.12 24.31
C ASP A 42 6.07 -3.85 23.29
N LEU A 43 6.69 -4.23 22.16
CA LEU A 43 6.08 -4.94 21.03
C LEU A 43 6.51 -6.42 21.06
N PRO A 44 5.58 -7.36 20.81
CA PRO A 44 5.92 -8.76 20.78
C PRO A 44 6.75 -9.08 19.53
N ARG A 45 7.57 -10.13 19.60
CA ARG A 45 8.41 -10.56 18.48
C ARG A 45 7.63 -10.76 17.19
N THR A 46 6.41 -11.26 17.27
CA THR A 46 5.53 -11.46 16.10
C THR A 46 5.23 -10.18 15.32
N TYR A 47 5.27 -9.01 15.96
CA TYR A 47 5.19 -7.73 15.26
C TYR A 47 6.35 -7.55 14.29
N PHE A 48 7.56 -7.81 14.74
CA PHE A 48 8.75 -7.68 13.91
C PHE A 48 8.79 -8.75 12.81
N ASP A 49 8.44 -9.99 13.15
CA ASP A 49 8.38 -11.10 12.19
C ASP A 49 7.38 -10.80 11.05
N ASP A 50 6.24 -10.19 11.36
CA ASP A 50 5.23 -9.78 10.37
C ASP A 50 5.74 -8.69 9.42
N TRP A 51 6.36 -7.64 9.95
CA TRP A 51 6.87 -6.55 9.11
C TRP A 51 8.12 -6.94 8.32
N VAL A 52 8.94 -7.86 8.83
CA VAL A 52 10.03 -8.48 8.04
C VAL A 52 9.46 -9.27 6.86
N LYS A 53 8.39 -10.03 7.09
CA LYS A 53 7.68 -10.73 6.01
C LYS A 53 7.15 -9.77 4.95
N VAL A 54 6.52 -8.65 5.36
CA VAL A 54 6.07 -7.60 4.43
C VAL A 54 7.24 -7.07 3.62
N ALA A 55 8.35 -6.69 4.26
CA ALA A 55 9.53 -6.17 3.56
C ALA A 55 10.11 -7.15 2.52
N ASP A 56 10.14 -8.45 2.84
CA ASP A 56 10.59 -9.51 1.92
C ASP A 56 9.66 -9.66 0.71
N GLU A 57 8.34 -9.65 0.94
CA GLU A 57 7.33 -9.73 -0.13
C GLU A 57 7.35 -8.48 -1.01
N GLU A 58 7.52 -7.27 -0.44
CA GLU A 58 7.67 -6.02 -1.21
C GLU A 58 8.96 -6.00 -2.06
N ALA A 59 10.07 -6.56 -1.53
CA ALA A 59 11.31 -6.72 -2.30
C ALA A 59 11.12 -7.69 -3.49
N LEU A 60 10.33 -8.74 -3.31
CA LEU A 60 9.94 -9.63 -4.40
C LEU A 60 9.09 -8.88 -5.44
N HIS A 61 8.09 -8.10 -5.01
CA HIS A 61 7.23 -7.31 -5.92
C HIS A 61 8.06 -6.34 -6.76
N PHE A 62 8.95 -5.58 -6.12
CA PHE A 62 9.87 -4.69 -6.82
C PHE A 62 10.73 -5.42 -7.86
N THR A 63 11.28 -6.58 -7.49
CA THR A 63 12.10 -7.42 -8.39
C THR A 63 11.30 -7.91 -9.60
N LEU A 64 10.07 -8.38 -9.39
CA LEU A 64 9.17 -8.81 -10.47
C LEU A 64 8.84 -7.66 -11.44
N LEU A 65 8.59 -6.46 -10.91
CA LEU A 65 8.30 -5.27 -11.71
C LEU A 65 9.54 -4.79 -12.49
N CYS A 66 10.73 -4.83 -11.89
CA CYS A 66 11.99 -4.53 -12.58
C CYS A 66 12.26 -5.52 -13.72
N GLY A 67 12.03 -6.82 -13.49
CA GLY A 67 12.10 -7.84 -14.54
C GLY A 67 11.13 -7.53 -15.67
N ARG A 68 9.89 -7.14 -15.33
CA ARG A 68 8.87 -6.81 -16.34
C ARG A 68 9.20 -5.52 -17.11
N LEU A 69 9.82 -4.52 -16.49
CA LEU A 69 10.34 -3.32 -17.16
C LEU A 69 11.45 -3.69 -18.16
N ALA A 70 12.37 -4.58 -17.76
CA ALA A 70 13.45 -5.05 -18.62
C ALA A 70 12.94 -5.75 -19.89
N ASP A 71 11.82 -6.48 -19.82
CA ASP A 71 11.18 -7.08 -21.01
C ASP A 71 10.74 -6.03 -22.05
N PHE A 72 10.52 -4.79 -21.62
CA PHE A 72 10.22 -3.63 -22.48
C PHE A 72 11.48 -2.80 -22.84
N GLY A 73 12.69 -3.25 -22.45
CA GLY A 73 13.92 -2.48 -22.64
C GLY A 73 14.00 -1.21 -21.79
N ALA A 74 13.26 -1.16 -20.68
CA ALA A 74 13.23 -0.06 -19.73
C ALA A 74 13.76 -0.50 -18.34
N ALA A 75 14.15 0.47 -17.51
CA ALA A 75 14.61 0.23 -16.15
C ALA A 75 13.90 1.12 -15.13
N TYR A 76 13.86 0.69 -13.88
CA TYR A 76 13.49 1.59 -12.79
C TYR A 76 14.52 2.72 -12.69
N GLY A 77 14.03 3.96 -12.60
CA GLY A 77 14.85 5.17 -12.65
C GLY A 77 14.77 5.93 -13.99
N ASP A 78 14.27 5.32 -15.06
CA ASP A 78 14.12 5.97 -16.36
C ASP A 78 13.03 7.06 -16.37
N LEU A 79 12.09 7.00 -15.43
CA LEU A 79 10.99 7.96 -15.32
C LEU A 79 11.00 8.65 -13.95
N PRO A 80 10.50 9.90 -13.87
CA PRO A 80 10.43 10.60 -12.60
C PRO A 80 9.43 9.94 -11.64
N ALA A 81 9.76 9.96 -10.37
CA ALA A 81 8.97 9.47 -9.26
C ALA A 81 8.59 10.63 -8.30
N HIS A 82 7.79 10.35 -7.27
CA HIS A 82 7.35 11.34 -6.27
C HIS A 82 7.56 10.80 -4.85
N ASP A 83 7.63 11.68 -3.87
CA ASP A 83 8.02 11.39 -2.49
C ASP A 83 6.81 11.22 -1.52
N GLY A 84 5.60 11.14 -2.05
CA GLY A 84 4.38 11.23 -1.24
C GLY A 84 4.17 10.10 -0.22
N LEU A 85 4.75 8.91 -0.44
CA LEU A 85 4.69 7.81 0.53
C LEU A 85 5.62 8.09 1.71
N TRP A 86 6.82 8.61 1.43
CA TRP A 86 7.79 8.95 2.46
C TRP A 86 7.36 10.17 3.28
N GLU A 87 6.73 11.17 2.66
CA GLU A 87 6.11 12.29 3.38
C GLU A 87 5.09 11.82 4.41
N ALA A 88 4.25 10.82 4.09
CA ALA A 88 3.30 10.24 5.03
C ALA A 88 4.02 9.53 6.20
N ALA A 89 5.14 8.86 5.93
CA ALA A 89 5.96 8.24 6.95
C ALA A 89 6.57 9.28 7.90
N GLN A 90 7.08 10.37 7.37
CA GLN A 90 7.64 11.48 8.17
C GLN A 90 6.56 12.10 9.06
N ASN A 91 5.38 12.38 8.51
CA ASN A 91 4.26 12.96 9.25
C ASN A 91 3.76 12.09 10.40
N THR A 92 3.99 10.78 10.35
CA THR A 92 3.59 9.80 11.37
C THR A 92 4.76 9.21 12.15
N ALA A 93 5.96 9.78 12.04
CA ALA A 93 7.19 9.24 12.63
C ALA A 93 7.21 9.20 14.17
N HIS A 94 6.37 10.01 14.80
CA HIS A 94 6.31 10.21 16.26
C HIS A 94 5.40 9.22 16.99
N ASP A 95 4.48 8.53 16.26
CA ASP A 95 3.51 7.62 16.88
C ASP A 95 3.20 6.41 16.01
N LEU A 96 3.39 5.20 16.56
CA LEU A 96 3.12 3.93 15.90
C LEU A 96 1.65 3.82 15.45
N LEU A 97 0.70 4.27 16.27
CA LEU A 97 -0.71 4.16 15.96
C LEU A 97 -1.08 5.06 14.77
N ALA A 98 -0.51 6.27 14.70
CA ALA A 98 -0.66 7.17 13.54
C ALA A 98 -0.02 6.56 12.28
N ARG A 99 1.18 5.95 12.40
CA ARG A 99 1.86 5.25 11.31
C ARG A 99 1.00 4.12 10.76
N LEU A 100 0.48 3.25 11.61
CA LEU A 100 -0.39 2.14 11.23
C LEU A 100 -1.71 2.62 10.61
N ALA A 101 -2.26 3.72 11.13
CA ALA A 101 -3.50 4.29 10.59
C ALA A 101 -3.35 4.78 9.14
N VAL A 102 -2.21 5.38 8.78
CA VAL A 102 -2.02 6.05 7.49
C VAL A 102 -1.35 5.13 6.47
N VAL A 103 -0.22 4.52 6.81
CA VAL A 103 0.58 3.78 5.82
C VAL A 103 -0.17 2.51 5.38
N PRO A 104 -0.36 1.46 6.18
CA PRO A 104 -1.02 0.26 5.69
C PRO A 104 -2.53 0.44 5.46
N LEU A 105 -3.24 1.18 6.33
CA LEU A 105 -4.70 1.21 6.30
C LEU A 105 -5.32 2.27 5.38
N VAL A 106 -4.51 3.21 4.86
CA VAL A 106 -4.95 4.17 3.84
C VAL A 106 -4.16 3.99 2.55
N LEU A 107 -2.82 4.06 2.60
CA LEU A 107 -1.99 4.10 1.40
C LEU A 107 -1.90 2.73 0.72
N GLU A 108 -1.53 1.67 1.42
CA GLU A 108 -1.51 0.31 0.88
C GLU A 108 -2.92 -0.22 0.61
N ALA A 109 -3.88 0.03 1.53
CA ALA A 109 -5.28 -0.34 1.30
C ALA A 109 -5.88 0.28 0.01
N ARG A 110 -5.32 1.37 -0.51
CA ARG A 110 -5.70 1.92 -1.82
C ARG A 110 -5.31 0.98 -2.95
N GLY A 111 -4.23 0.22 -2.82
CA GLY A 111 -3.84 -0.85 -3.75
C GLY A 111 -4.96 -1.87 -3.96
N LEU A 112 -5.65 -2.27 -2.89
CA LEU A 112 -6.78 -3.22 -2.98
C LEU A 112 -7.92 -2.72 -3.87
N ASP A 113 -8.10 -1.41 -3.99
CA ASP A 113 -9.16 -0.80 -4.79
C ASP A 113 -8.78 -0.64 -6.27
N VAL A 114 -7.50 -0.27 -6.53
CA VAL A 114 -7.07 0.18 -7.87
C VAL A 114 -6.40 -0.90 -8.70
N THR A 115 -5.83 -1.92 -8.07
CA THR A 115 -5.12 -2.99 -8.78
C THR A 115 -6.04 -3.88 -9.62
N PRO A 116 -7.24 -4.31 -9.17
CA PRO A 116 -8.10 -5.14 -10.01
C PRO A 116 -8.51 -4.50 -11.33
N PRO A 117 -8.92 -3.23 -11.42
CA PRO A 117 -9.15 -2.56 -12.70
C PRO A 117 -7.89 -2.45 -13.58
N MET A 118 -6.69 -2.33 -12.99
CA MET A 118 -5.43 -2.33 -13.76
C MET A 118 -5.18 -3.70 -14.39
N ILE A 119 -5.33 -4.78 -13.63
CA ILE A 119 -5.24 -6.17 -14.09
C ILE A 119 -6.20 -6.41 -15.25
N GLU A 120 -7.47 -6.02 -15.10
CA GLU A 120 -8.48 -6.19 -16.14
C GLU A 120 -8.16 -5.40 -17.41
N ASN A 121 -7.59 -4.20 -17.29
CA ASN A 121 -7.14 -3.42 -18.43
C ASN A 121 -5.98 -4.10 -19.16
N LEU A 122 -5.00 -4.64 -18.44
CA LEU A 122 -3.88 -5.38 -19.02
C LEU A 122 -4.33 -6.69 -19.69
N ARG A 123 -5.29 -7.40 -19.08
CA ARG A 123 -5.88 -8.61 -19.65
C ARG A 123 -6.57 -8.34 -20.98
N ARG A 124 -7.34 -7.25 -21.09
CA ARG A 124 -8.02 -6.85 -22.34
C ARG A 124 -7.07 -6.53 -23.49
N ILE A 125 -5.85 -6.10 -23.20
CA ILE A 125 -4.83 -5.84 -24.24
C ILE A 125 -3.87 -7.02 -24.46
N GLY A 126 -4.09 -8.16 -23.80
CA GLY A 126 -3.31 -9.38 -23.96
C GLY A 126 -1.94 -9.38 -23.29
N ASP A 127 -1.69 -8.47 -22.31
CA ASP A 127 -0.42 -8.42 -21.57
C ASP A 127 -0.43 -9.39 -20.38
N SER A 128 -0.48 -10.68 -20.66
CA SER A 128 -0.52 -11.73 -19.64
C SER A 128 0.67 -11.73 -18.67
N PRO A 129 1.93 -11.42 -19.09
CA PRO A 129 3.03 -11.34 -18.13
C PRO A 129 2.84 -10.24 -17.08
N SER A 130 2.41 -9.04 -17.48
CA SER A 130 2.11 -7.95 -16.52
C SER A 130 0.90 -8.28 -15.64
N VAL A 131 -0.10 -9.00 -16.16
CA VAL A 131 -1.23 -9.52 -15.37
C VAL A 131 -0.72 -10.43 -14.25
N ALA A 132 0.14 -11.40 -14.57
CA ALA A 132 0.66 -12.35 -13.57
C ALA A 132 1.42 -11.64 -12.42
N VAL A 133 2.23 -10.62 -12.75
CA VAL A 133 2.92 -9.81 -11.73
C VAL A 133 1.92 -9.08 -10.84
N LEU A 134 0.95 -8.38 -11.40
CA LEU A 134 -0.02 -7.62 -10.59
C LEU A 134 -0.98 -8.51 -9.80
N GLU A 135 -1.32 -9.71 -10.29
CA GLU A 135 -2.12 -10.67 -9.54
C GLU A 135 -1.36 -11.21 -8.32
N ARG A 136 -0.05 -11.42 -8.43
CA ARG A 136 0.80 -11.81 -7.32
C ARG A 136 0.84 -10.68 -6.27
N ILE A 137 1.16 -9.46 -6.66
CA ILE A 137 1.17 -8.28 -5.80
C ILE A 137 -0.20 -8.14 -5.10
N TYR A 138 -1.29 -8.12 -5.85
CA TYR A 138 -2.63 -7.95 -5.29
C TYR A 138 -2.99 -9.01 -4.23
N THR A 139 -2.53 -10.23 -4.41
CA THR A 139 -2.81 -11.33 -3.46
C THR A 139 -2.09 -11.09 -2.14
N ASP A 140 -0.82 -10.70 -2.20
CA ASP A 140 0.01 -10.45 -1.02
C ASP A 140 -0.43 -9.19 -0.28
N GLU A 141 -0.84 -8.13 -1.01
CA GLU A 141 -1.35 -6.87 -0.46
C GLU A 141 -2.56 -7.03 0.49
N ILE A 142 -3.43 -8.00 0.25
CA ILE A 142 -4.52 -8.31 1.19
C ILE A 142 -3.95 -8.71 2.56
N THR A 143 -2.84 -9.45 2.56
CA THR A 143 -2.15 -9.88 3.80
C THR A 143 -1.40 -8.72 4.44
N HIS A 144 -0.74 -7.85 3.66
CA HIS A 144 -0.04 -6.67 4.16
C HIS A 144 -0.99 -5.73 4.90
N VAL A 145 -2.12 -5.41 4.29
CA VAL A 145 -3.16 -4.59 4.93
C VAL A 145 -3.75 -5.28 6.16
N ALA A 146 -3.94 -6.61 6.13
CA ALA A 146 -4.42 -7.37 7.29
C ALA A 146 -3.41 -7.36 8.46
N ILE A 147 -2.12 -7.39 8.17
CA ILE A 147 -1.05 -7.20 9.15
C ILE A 147 -1.16 -5.80 9.78
N GLY A 148 -1.30 -4.78 8.94
CA GLY A 148 -1.51 -3.40 9.39
C GLY A 148 -2.73 -3.25 10.30
N GLN A 149 -3.88 -3.84 9.92
CA GLN A 149 -5.11 -3.82 10.72
C GLN A 149 -4.94 -4.52 12.06
N ARG A 150 -4.32 -5.70 12.07
CA ARG A 150 -4.05 -6.45 13.30
C ARG A 150 -3.22 -5.65 14.29
N TRP A 151 -2.14 -5.03 13.84
CA TRP A 151 -1.25 -4.26 14.71
C TRP A 151 -1.83 -2.92 15.12
N PHE A 152 -2.67 -2.33 14.28
CA PHE A 152 -3.46 -1.15 14.66
C PHE A 152 -4.41 -1.49 15.81
N ASP A 153 -5.20 -2.55 15.67
CA ASP A 153 -6.16 -2.99 16.70
C ASP A 153 -5.45 -3.36 18.01
N TRP A 154 -4.32 -4.10 17.91
CA TRP A 154 -3.52 -4.46 19.07
C TRP A 154 -2.98 -3.22 19.80
N THR A 155 -2.43 -2.25 19.06
CA THR A 155 -1.88 -1.02 19.66
C THR A 155 -2.97 -0.15 20.25
N ALA A 156 -4.12 -0.02 19.60
CA ALA A 156 -5.28 0.70 20.11
C ALA A 156 -5.79 0.06 21.42
N ALA A 157 -5.95 -1.28 21.43
CA ALA A 157 -6.38 -2.02 22.61
C ALA A 157 -5.39 -1.84 23.80
N LYS A 158 -4.07 -1.90 23.54
CA LYS A 158 -3.03 -1.67 24.56
C LYS A 158 -3.11 -0.26 25.16
N ARG A 159 -3.60 0.72 24.39
CA ARG A 159 -3.82 2.11 24.83
C ARG A 159 -5.24 2.35 25.40
N GLY A 160 -6.10 1.33 25.46
CA GLY A 160 -7.50 1.46 25.93
C GLY A 160 -8.39 2.28 24.99
N LEU A 161 -8.08 2.32 23.70
CA LEU A 161 -8.78 3.10 22.67
C LEU A 161 -9.72 2.20 21.86
N ASP A 162 -10.88 2.75 21.42
CA ASP A 162 -11.75 2.09 20.44
C ASP A 162 -11.11 2.23 19.05
N PRO A 163 -10.78 1.12 18.35
CA PRO A 163 -10.08 1.17 17.08
C PRO A 163 -10.79 1.99 16.00
N GLY A 164 -12.10 1.84 15.84
CA GLY A 164 -12.85 2.49 14.77
C GLY A 164 -12.83 4.02 14.83
N PRO A 165 -13.34 4.65 15.88
CA PRO A 165 -13.27 6.11 16.07
C PRO A 165 -11.84 6.65 16.09
N THR A 166 -10.90 5.89 16.70
CA THR A 166 -9.49 6.28 16.76
C THR A 166 -8.88 6.35 15.37
N TRP A 167 -9.08 5.32 14.52
CA TRP A 167 -8.60 5.33 13.16
C TRP A 167 -9.14 6.51 12.36
N GLN A 168 -10.45 6.76 12.47
CA GLN A 168 -11.08 7.89 11.78
C GLN A 168 -10.47 9.24 12.19
N SER A 169 -10.16 9.41 13.47
CA SER A 169 -9.52 10.63 14.00
C SER A 169 -8.12 10.80 13.41
N LEU A 170 -7.30 9.75 13.48
CA LEU A 170 -5.92 9.77 13.00
C LEU A 170 -5.84 10.00 11.47
N VAL A 171 -6.74 9.41 10.70
CA VAL A 171 -6.81 9.64 9.25
C VAL A 171 -7.17 11.10 8.94
N ARG A 172 -8.11 11.71 9.66
CA ARG A 172 -8.42 13.14 9.50
C ARG A 172 -7.25 14.04 9.86
N GLU A 173 -6.48 13.68 10.86
CA GLU A 173 -5.35 14.45 11.35
C GLU A 173 -4.12 14.36 10.44
N TYR A 174 -3.73 13.15 10.04
CA TYR A 174 -2.44 12.90 9.38
C TYR A 174 -2.53 12.67 7.87
N TYR A 175 -3.65 12.18 7.35
CA TYR A 175 -3.83 12.03 5.91
C TYR A 175 -4.47 13.26 5.26
N GLN A 176 -5.34 13.97 6.00
CA GLN A 176 -5.93 15.27 5.68
C GLN A 176 -6.69 15.35 4.33
N ALA A 177 -6.97 14.22 3.71
CA ALA A 177 -7.73 14.15 2.47
C ALA A 177 -8.86 13.11 2.58
N PRO A 178 -9.97 13.29 1.85
CA PRO A 178 -11.00 12.25 1.79
C PRO A 178 -10.46 10.99 1.14
N LEU A 179 -10.90 9.83 1.64
CA LEU A 179 -10.59 8.55 1.00
C LEU A 179 -11.23 8.50 -0.40
N LYS A 180 -10.47 8.00 -1.37
CA LYS A 180 -10.91 7.96 -2.77
C LYS A 180 -11.71 6.69 -3.05
N GLN A 181 -12.92 6.85 -3.58
CA GLN A 181 -13.72 5.77 -4.15
C GLN A 181 -13.24 5.42 -5.59
N PRO A 182 -13.66 4.27 -6.18
CA PRO A 182 -14.47 3.22 -5.55
C PRO A 182 -13.67 2.39 -4.55
N PHE A 183 -14.36 1.74 -3.60
CA PHE A 183 -13.77 0.78 -2.68
C PHE A 183 -14.02 -0.66 -3.14
N ASN A 184 -13.02 -1.51 -3.00
CA ASN A 184 -13.17 -2.96 -3.13
C ASN A 184 -13.56 -3.56 -1.77
N HIS A 185 -14.85 -3.53 -1.45
CA HIS A 185 -15.38 -4.00 -0.17
C HIS A 185 -15.00 -5.45 0.15
N ILE A 186 -14.88 -6.30 -0.89
CA ILE A 186 -14.52 -7.72 -0.72
C ILE A 186 -13.06 -7.85 -0.24
N ALA A 187 -12.12 -7.21 -0.92
CA ALA A 187 -10.70 -7.27 -0.57
C ALA A 187 -10.43 -6.57 0.77
N ARG A 188 -11.02 -5.39 0.97
CA ARG A 188 -10.94 -4.67 2.25
C ARG A 188 -11.49 -5.50 3.41
N GLY A 189 -12.62 -6.18 3.23
CA GLY A 189 -13.19 -7.08 4.24
C GLY A 189 -12.29 -8.28 4.53
N LYS A 190 -11.64 -8.88 3.51
CA LYS A 190 -10.65 -9.95 3.70
C LYS A 190 -9.43 -9.47 4.51
N ALA A 191 -9.05 -8.21 4.35
CA ALA A 191 -7.98 -7.57 5.11
C ALA A 191 -8.43 -7.09 6.51
N GLY A 192 -9.68 -7.30 6.90
CA GLY A 192 -10.21 -6.89 8.21
C GLY A 192 -10.74 -5.45 8.26
N LEU A 193 -10.68 -4.69 7.16
CA LEU A 193 -11.18 -3.32 7.10
C LEU A 193 -12.72 -3.30 7.02
N ARG A 194 -13.35 -2.63 7.96
CA ARG A 194 -14.82 -2.54 8.07
C ARG A 194 -15.35 -1.35 7.29
N ALA A 195 -16.40 -1.56 6.49
CA ALA A 195 -17.01 -0.52 5.66
C ALA A 195 -17.58 0.65 6.49
N ASP A 196 -18.22 0.36 7.62
CA ASP A 196 -18.75 1.36 8.55
C ASP A 196 -17.66 2.27 9.15
N VAL A 197 -16.39 1.86 9.11
CA VAL A 197 -15.25 2.64 9.61
C VAL A 197 -14.65 3.53 8.51
N TYR A 198 -14.44 3.02 7.28
CA TYR A 198 -13.76 3.81 6.24
C TYR A 198 -14.69 4.63 5.33
N GLU A 199 -15.93 4.21 5.10
CA GLU A 199 -16.87 4.94 4.23
C GLU A 199 -17.19 6.37 4.71
N PRO A 200 -17.31 6.65 6.02
CA PRO A 200 -17.53 8.01 6.50
C PRO A 200 -16.40 9.00 6.16
N LEU A 201 -15.22 8.50 5.79
CA LEU A 201 -14.08 9.32 5.38
C LEU A 201 -13.97 9.52 3.86
N ALA A 202 -14.88 8.92 3.09
CA ALA A 202 -14.91 9.08 1.64
C ALA A 202 -15.47 10.45 1.24
N ARG A 203 -15.12 10.92 0.04
CA ARG A 203 -15.83 12.07 -0.56
C ARG A 203 -17.28 11.68 -0.84
N ARG A 204 -18.17 12.51 -0.38
CA ARG A 204 -19.56 12.53 -0.81
C ARG A 204 -19.68 13.18 -2.19
#